data_e749769c4ebd2afd77dcfaeee730e187
#
_entry.id   e749769c4ebd2afd77dcfaeee730e187
#
_cell.length_a   1.000
_cell.length_b   1.000
_cell.length_c   1.000
_cell.angle_alpha   90.00
_cell.angle_beta   90.00
_cell.angle_gamma   90.00
#
_symmetry.space_group_name_H-M   'P 1'
#
loop_
_entity.id
_entity.type
_entity.pdbx_description
1 polymer ?
#
loop_
_entity_poly.entity_id
_entity_poly.type
_entity_poly.pdbx_seq_one_letter_code
_entity_poly.pdbx_strand_id
1 'polypeptide(L)'
;SAAPGAPGAADEPAAVLCRGRYGGPAYLTASRLSRAALVETRLQFERNASLISGGLLTLAVFIFVIALINREWTYIVFAAWLLGNQRLAANALGFDDAWLAHLLPPAWIDLIRQLTFAIYYVVTTSLFVRLFRRELAQLPLRWLLKGVRVGGGVLLLLAFTLPYRWFLPPLWTLAGAGMLVLLLLLGQMLWRVRTRTMIWYAASLSVVLFAILSEVFAAALGTPLLFGGLNPVVTSLAASMLAAFAIAEQQRADRQRRRESESDLRNTYALTPIGLFTLDPAGRFTRANPALLSMLSLAQDAYRTRYWTECFGASAWRRLCELARQGGAGAIEIAGPAAAGTARRRYSVRASFSGGAYQGSIEEVTERAEALERLHFLADHDSLTGALNRRGIERRLASLIGTRARGSVAYVDLEPFKVINDMFGHAAGDEVLCQLVARMTGCLAPRGAIGRIGGDEFVCVFPEIDVDEAAALCEQLAE
;
A
#
# COMPACT_ATOMS: atom_id res chain seq x y z
N SER A 1 -2.62 12.30 90.66
CA SER A 1 -3.63 13.24 91.08
C SER A 1 -3.75 14.38 90.10
N ALA A 2 -4.79 14.30 89.34
CA ALA A 2 -5.14 15.32 88.32
C ALA A 2 -5.88 16.45 88.99
N ALA A 3 -5.46 17.67 88.78
CA ALA A 3 -6.26 18.84 89.11
C ALA A 3 -7.22 19.13 87.97
N PRO A 4 -8.50 19.47 88.23
CA PRO A 4 -9.45 19.75 87.15
C PRO A 4 -9.19 21.15 86.58
N GLY A 5 -9.19 21.18 85.28
CA GLY A 5 -8.96 22.39 84.45
C GLY A 5 -10.01 23.44 84.66
N ALA A 6 -9.59 24.69 84.65
CA ALA A 6 -10.44 25.87 84.65
C ALA A 6 -11.36 25.95 83.46
N PRO A 7 -12.64 26.32 83.59
CA PRO A 7 -13.52 26.58 82.46
C PRO A 7 -13.32 27.98 82.00
N GLY A 8 -13.31 28.15 80.65
CA GLY A 8 -13.66 29.41 80.06
C GLY A 8 -12.51 30.28 79.52
N ALA A 9 -11.97 29.91 78.44
CA ALA A 9 -11.60 30.88 77.46
C ALA A 9 -12.71 30.85 76.42
N ALA A 10 -13.59 31.83 76.43
CA ALA A 10 -14.59 32.03 75.41
C ALA A 10 -13.89 32.10 74.09
N ASP A 11 -14.35 31.25 73.18
CA ASP A 11 -13.90 31.16 71.81
C ASP A 11 -14.29 32.49 71.08
N GLU A 12 -13.44 33.50 71.24
CA GLU A 12 -13.56 34.65 70.39
C GLU A 12 -13.41 34.16 68.97
N PRO A 13 -14.32 34.51 68.02
CA PRO A 13 -14.22 34.09 66.65
C PRO A 13 -12.97 34.74 66.03
N ALA A 14 -11.88 33.99 66.00
CA ALA A 14 -10.70 34.42 65.29
C ALA A 14 -11.07 34.59 63.79
N ALA A 15 -11.23 35.85 63.38
CA ALA A 15 -11.44 36.14 61.95
C ALA A 15 -10.15 35.90 61.18
N VAL A 16 -10.15 34.88 60.33
CA VAL A 16 -9.03 34.61 59.42
C VAL A 16 -9.26 35.38 58.10
N LEU A 17 -8.50 36.43 57.89
CA LEU A 17 -8.54 37.21 56.66
C LEU A 17 -7.62 36.58 55.62
N CYS A 18 -8.19 35.93 54.58
CA CYS A 18 -7.45 35.38 53.46
C CYS A 18 -7.50 36.36 52.28
N ARG A 19 -6.35 36.85 51.87
CA ARG A 19 -6.21 37.66 50.64
C ARG A 19 -5.56 36.86 49.54
N GLY A 20 -6.31 36.49 48.51
CA GLY A 20 -5.81 35.77 47.31
C GLY A 20 -6.01 36.59 46.04
N ARG A 21 -5.09 36.57 45.13
CA ARG A 21 -5.28 37.06 43.74
C ARG A 21 -5.35 35.84 42.81
N TYR A 22 -6.48 35.70 42.13
CA TYR A 22 -6.73 34.60 41.22
C TYR A 22 -6.86 35.13 39.78
N GLY A 23 -6.24 34.48 38.84
CA GLY A 23 -6.26 34.84 37.40
C GLY A 23 -7.24 34.02 36.56
N GLY A 24 -8.26 33.42 37.17
CA GLY A 24 -9.26 32.59 36.48
C GLY A 24 -10.43 32.25 37.41
N PRO A 25 -11.40 31.42 36.99
CA PRO A 25 -12.48 30.96 37.84
C PRO A 25 -11.91 30.23 39.04
N ALA A 26 -12.09 30.78 40.22
CA ALA A 26 -11.62 30.22 41.45
C ALA A 26 -12.78 30.08 42.44
N TYR A 27 -12.79 28.97 43.12
CA TYR A 27 -13.73 28.77 44.19
C TYR A 27 -12.97 28.44 45.49
N LEU A 28 -13.34 29.07 46.59
CA LEU A 28 -12.68 28.94 47.85
C LEU A 28 -13.56 28.14 48.80
N THR A 29 -13.04 27.03 49.32
CA THR A 29 -13.66 26.26 50.40
C THR A 29 -12.85 26.45 51.68
N ALA A 30 -13.49 26.86 52.73
CA ALA A 30 -12.90 26.90 54.07
C ALA A 30 -13.46 25.76 54.91
N SER A 31 -12.59 24.89 55.41
CA SER A 31 -12.97 23.83 56.33
C SER A 31 -12.11 23.90 57.60
N ARG A 32 -12.75 23.71 58.77
CA ARG A 32 -12.04 23.64 60.05
C ARG A 32 -11.57 22.21 60.28
N LEU A 33 -10.26 22.00 60.28
CA LEU A 33 -9.65 20.70 60.52
C LEU A 33 -8.72 20.78 61.73
N SER A 34 -8.62 19.70 62.48
CA SER A 34 -7.56 19.58 63.48
C SER A 34 -6.19 19.55 62.81
N ARG A 35 -5.15 20.03 63.50
CA ARG A 35 -3.79 20.04 62.95
C ARG A 35 -3.31 18.65 62.52
N ALA A 36 -3.68 17.62 63.28
CA ALA A 36 -3.36 16.23 62.93
C ALA A 36 -4.09 15.76 61.68
N ALA A 37 -5.39 16.02 61.55
CA ALA A 37 -6.19 15.68 60.38
C ALA A 37 -5.72 16.44 59.11
N LEU A 38 -5.29 17.70 59.25
CA LEU A 38 -4.74 18.48 58.15
C LEU A 38 -3.44 17.86 57.60
N VAL A 39 -2.52 17.47 58.52
CA VAL A 39 -1.25 16.84 58.14
C VAL A 39 -1.49 15.48 57.49
N GLU A 40 -2.39 14.68 58.05
CA GLU A 40 -2.71 13.35 57.52
C GLU A 40 -3.35 13.46 56.10
N THR A 41 -4.33 14.34 55.93
CA THR A 41 -4.98 14.57 54.63
C THR A 41 -3.97 15.05 53.57
N ARG A 42 -3.06 15.96 53.97
CA ARG A 42 -2.02 16.47 53.08
C ARG A 42 -1.03 15.37 52.69
N LEU A 43 -0.56 14.57 53.64
CA LEU A 43 0.37 13.45 53.36
C LEU A 43 -0.27 12.39 52.48
N GLN A 44 -1.55 12.06 52.70
CA GLN A 44 -2.27 11.12 51.83
C GLN A 44 -2.43 11.66 50.39
N PHE A 45 -2.77 12.95 50.28
CA PHE A 45 -2.87 13.61 48.97
C PHE A 45 -1.55 13.62 48.23
N GLU A 46 -0.46 14.07 48.90
CA GLU A 46 0.89 14.11 48.28
C GLU A 46 1.38 12.70 47.88
N ARG A 47 1.13 11.69 48.73
CA ARG A 47 1.49 10.30 48.44
C ARG A 47 0.76 9.76 47.21
N ASN A 48 -0.55 9.94 47.15
CA ASN A 48 -1.36 9.44 46.05
C ASN A 48 -1.01 10.16 44.71
N ALA A 49 -0.85 11.48 44.76
CA ALA A 49 -0.44 12.26 43.60
C ALA A 49 0.96 11.86 43.09
N SER A 50 1.90 11.62 44.00
CA SER A 50 3.26 11.20 43.68
C SER A 50 3.31 9.80 43.04
N LEU A 51 2.53 8.84 43.56
CA LEU A 51 2.44 7.48 43.02
C LEU A 51 1.89 7.48 41.57
N ILE A 52 0.80 8.22 41.34
CA ILE A 52 0.18 8.29 40.03
C ILE A 52 1.10 9.03 39.03
N SER A 53 1.72 10.13 39.48
CA SER A 53 2.68 10.88 38.65
C SER A 53 3.91 10.04 38.31
N GLY A 54 4.42 9.25 39.24
CA GLY A 54 5.51 8.30 39.00
C GLY A 54 5.13 7.24 37.99
N GLY A 55 3.92 6.70 38.04
CA GLY A 55 3.38 5.75 37.09
C GLY A 55 3.28 6.32 35.66
N LEU A 56 2.78 7.55 35.51
CA LEU A 56 2.70 8.22 34.21
C LEU A 56 4.10 8.52 33.63
N LEU A 57 5.04 8.94 34.48
CA LEU A 57 6.42 9.18 34.04
C LEU A 57 7.08 7.89 33.56
N THR A 58 6.93 6.81 34.30
CA THR A 58 7.46 5.50 33.93
C THR A 58 6.87 5.02 32.60
N LEU A 59 5.56 5.18 32.42
CA LEU A 59 4.88 4.84 31.17
C LEU A 59 5.38 5.70 30.01
N ALA A 60 5.59 7.01 30.21
CA ALA A 60 6.09 7.90 29.16
C ALA A 60 7.53 7.53 28.75
N VAL A 61 8.40 7.22 29.74
CA VAL A 61 9.77 6.77 29.46
C VAL A 61 9.78 5.43 28.75
N PHE A 62 8.95 4.47 29.16
CA PHE A 62 8.82 3.17 28.52
C PHE A 62 8.39 3.31 27.05
N ILE A 63 7.37 4.12 26.79
CA ILE A 63 6.88 4.39 25.43
C ILE A 63 7.94 5.10 24.58
N PHE A 64 8.70 6.03 25.20
CA PHE A 64 9.79 6.70 24.51
C PHE A 64 10.91 5.74 24.09
N VAL A 65 11.28 4.80 24.96
CA VAL A 65 12.26 3.75 24.65
C VAL A 65 11.74 2.85 23.52
N ILE A 66 10.48 2.45 23.56
CA ILE A 66 9.84 1.69 22.46
C ILE A 66 9.90 2.49 21.15
N ALA A 67 9.67 3.80 21.19
CA ALA A 67 9.74 4.68 20.05
C ALA A 67 11.12 4.71 19.40
N LEU A 68 12.17 4.76 20.23
CA LEU A 68 13.56 4.72 19.76
C LEU A 68 13.91 3.39 19.09
N ILE A 69 13.51 2.27 19.70
CA ILE A 69 13.77 0.92 19.18
C ILE A 69 13.06 0.72 17.84
N ASN A 70 11.79 1.09 17.74
CA ASN A 70 10.98 0.88 16.55
C ASN A 70 11.16 1.98 15.49
N ARG A 71 11.87 3.07 15.80
CA ARG A 71 12.06 4.26 14.94
C ARG A 71 10.73 4.86 14.45
N GLU A 72 9.68 4.79 15.27
CA GLU A 72 8.35 5.29 14.91
C GLU A 72 8.04 6.61 15.63
N TRP A 73 7.96 7.69 14.87
CA TRP A 73 7.70 9.05 15.37
C TRP A 73 6.38 9.21 16.12
N THR A 74 5.39 8.37 15.86
CA THR A 74 4.07 8.44 16.53
C THR A 74 4.20 8.20 18.03
N TYR A 75 5.04 7.24 18.44
CA TYR A 75 5.31 6.97 19.85
C TYR A 75 6.08 8.09 20.53
N ILE A 76 7.00 8.77 19.82
CA ILE A 76 7.72 9.93 20.38
C ILE A 76 6.74 11.05 20.71
N VAL A 77 5.83 11.37 19.79
CA VAL A 77 4.80 12.40 19.99
C VAL A 77 3.84 11.98 21.11
N PHE A 78 3.50 10.70 21.21
CA PHE A 78 2.65 10.20 22.28
C PHE A 78 3.34 10.25 23.66
N ALA A 79 4.61 9.89 23.76
CA ALA A 79 5.39 10.03 24.98
C ALA A 79 5.47 11.51 25.42
N ALA A 80 5.72 12.41 24.49
CA ALA A 80 5.70 13.85 24.74
C ALA A 80 4.32 14.34 25.21
N TRP A 81 3.24 13.80 24.67
CA TRP A 81 1.87 14.10 25.09
C TRP A 81 1.57 13.61 26.51
N LEU A 82 2.04 12.40 26.87
CA LEU A 82 1.93 11.87 28.24
C LEU A 82 2.68 12.74 29.26
N LEU A 83 3.89 13.16 28.92
CA LEU A 83 4.66 14.09 29.76
C LEU A 83 3.95 15.44 29.88
N GLY A 84 3.34 15.92 28.80
CA GLY A 84 2.52 17.13 28.81
C GLY A 84 1.30 17.00 29.72
N ASN A 85 0.55 15.89 29.68
CA ASN A 85 -0.57 15.60 30.56
C ASN A 85 -0.15 15.61 32.03
N GLN A 86 0.96 14.95 32.36
CA GLN A 86 1.51 14.94 33.69
C GLN A 86 1.89 16.35 34.18
N ARG A 87 2.55 17.10 33.28
CA ARG A 87 2.99 18.47 33.61
C ARG A 87 1.80 19.40 33.83
N LEU A 88 0.71 19.27 33.03
CA LEU A 88 -0.52 20.01 33.28
C LEU A 88 -1.19 19.67 34.58
N ALA A 89 -1.27 18.38 34.94
CA ALA A 89 -1.80 17.92 36.21
C ALA A 89 -0.98 18.46 37.38
N ALA A 90 0.34 18.46 37.32
CA ALA A 90 1.24 19.03 38.31
C ALA A 90 1.04 20.55 38.49
N ASN A 91 0.85 21.28 37.38
CA ASN A 91 0.54 22.70 37.41
C ASN A 91 -0.83 22.97 38.06
N ALA A 92 -1.87 22.19 37.75
CA ALA A 92 -3.20 22.31 38.36
C ALA A 92 -3.19 22.03 39.84
N LEU A 93 -2.29 21.18 40.36
CA LEU A 93 -2.11 20.90 41.77
C LEU A 93 -1.20 21.88 42.49
N GLY A 94 -0.66 22.88 41.80
CA GLY A 94 0.20 23.91 42.42
C GLY A 94 1.62 23.42 42.78
N PHE A 95 2.07 22.28 42.20
CA PHE A 95 3.43 21.79 42.45
C PHE A 95 4.52 22.76 42.00
N ASP A 96 4.23 23.62 41.01
CA ASP A 96 5.16 24.66 40.56
C ASP A 96 5.51 25.64 41.66
N ASP A 97 4.49 26.07 42.42
CA ASP A 97 4.69 27.00 43.52
C ASP A 97 5.38 26.31 44.72
N ALA A 98 5.07 25.03 44.96
CA ALA A 98 5.65 24.28 46.06
C ALA A 98 7.12 23.86 45.82
N TRP A 99 7.50 23.54 44.58
CA TRP A 99 8.82 22.94 44.28
C TRP A 99 9.76 23.90 43.53
N LEU A 100 9.25 24.62 42.51
CA LEU A 100 10.07 25.48 41.67
C LEU A 100 10.26 26.89 42.26
N ALA A 101 9.35 27.37 43.08
CA ALA A 101 9.44 28.70 43.67
C ALA A 101 10.66 28.89 44.62
N HIS A 102 11.19 27.78 45.16
CA HIS A 102 12.42 27.82 45.92
C HIS A 102 13.72 27.80 45.12
N LEU A 103 13.62 27.39 43.82
CA LEU A 103 14.77 27.19 42.95
C LEU A 103 14.89 28.24 41.84
N LEU A 104 13.77 28.83 41.42
CA LEU A 104 13.70 29.70 40.27
C LEU A 104 13.00 31.03 40.56
N PRO A 105 13.41 32.15 39.93
CA PRO A 105 12.68 33.43 39.99
C PRO A 105 11.24 33.27 39.45
N PRO A 106 10.25 34.04 39.96
CA PRO A 106 8.85 33.95 39.56
C PRO A 106 8.64 34.11 38.02
N ALA A 107 9.42 34.96 37.40
CA ALA A 107 9.35 35.17 35.93
C ALA A 107 9.66 33.89 35.12
N TRP A 108 10.56 33.06 35.60
CA TRP A 108 10.88 31.78 34.96
C TRP A 108 9.78 30.75 35.17
N ILE A 109 9.13 30.75 36.36
CA ILE A 109 7.99 29.87 36.64
C ILE A 109 6.82 30.19 35.69
N ASP A 110 6.51 31.47 35.53
CA ASP A 110 5.47 31.92 34.59
C ASP A 110 5.80 31.52 33.15
N LEU A 111 7.05 31.69 32.71
CA LEU A 111 7.50 31.26 31.39
C LEU A 111 7.37 29.73 31.18
N ILE A 112 7.78 28.96 32.17
CA ILE A 112 7.66 27.49 32.12
C ILE A 112 6.20 27.07 32.00
N ARG A 113 5.26 27.72 32.73
CA ARG A 113 3.82 27.49 32.63
C ARG A 113 3.29 27.82 31.22
N GLN A 114 3.64 28.99 30.70
CA GLN A 114 3.23 29.41 29.34
C GLN A 114 3.73 28.44 28.27
N LEU A 115 5.00 28.05 28.32
CA LEU A 115 5.58 27.08 27.41
C LEU A 115 4.94 25.69 27.53
N THR A 116 4.61 25.26 28.73
CA THR A 116 3.91 24.01 28.97
C THR A 116 2.58 23.97 28.22
N PHE A 117 1.75 25.01 28.33
CA PHE A 117 0.47 25.09 27.63
C PHE A 117 0.63 25.16 26.12
N ALA A 118 1.55 25.98 25.64
CA ALA A 118 1.80 26.15 24.19
C ALA A 118 2.34 24.85 23.55
N ILE A 119 3.32 24.21 24.18
CA ILE A 119 3.89 22.93 23.71
C ILE A 119 2.84 21.83 23.76
N TYR A 120 2.06 21.73 24.83
CA TYR A 120 1.00 20.73 24.95
C TYR A 120 -0.04 20.87 23.85
N TYR A 121 -0.44 22.09 23.51
CA TYR A 121 -1.34 22.37 22.39
C TYR A 121 -0.78 21.84 21.06
N VAL A 122 0.49 22.12 20.76
CA VAL A 122 1.17 21.69 19.53
C VAL A 122 1.31 20.17 19.49
N VAL A 123 1.68 19.55 20.60
CA VAL A 123 1.84 18.10 20.71
C VAL A 123 0.50 17.39 20.54
N THR A 124 -0.57 17.87 21.20
CA THR A 124 -1.93 17.32 21.07
C THR A 124 -2.43 17.37 19.63
N THR A 125 -2.27 18.52 18.97
CA THR A 125 -2.64 18.69 17.55
C THR A 125 -1.81 17.76 16.65
N SER A 126 -0.51 17.65 16.93
CA SER A 126 0.40 16.81 16.15
C SER A 126 0.07 15.32 16.31
N LEU A 127 -0.27 14.89 17.54
CA LEU A 127 -0.70 13.53 17.81
C LEU A 127 -1.98 13.20 17.05
N PHE A 128 -2.99 14.07 17.12
CA PHE A 128 -4.26 13.90 16.41
C PHE A 128 -4.03 13.75 14.89
N VAL A 129 -3.25 14.66 14.30
CA VAL A 129 -2.98 14.63 12.86
C VAL A 129 -2.21 13.38 12.43
N ARG A 130 -1.28 12.90 13.26
CA ARG A 130 -0.51 11.66 12.97
C ARG A 130 -1.39 10.42 13.10
N LEU A 131 -2.19 10.37 14.15
CA LEU A 131 -3.06 9.25 14.44
C LEU A 131 -4.11 9.03 13.34
N PHE A 132 -4.68 10.13 12.82
CA PHE A 132 -5.77 10.10 11.84
C PHE A 132 -5.37 10.62 10.45
N ARG A 133 -4.09 10.51 10.09
CA ARG A 133 -3.56 11.08 8.84
C ARG A 133 -4.30 10.62 7.59
N ARG A 134 -4.70 9.34 7.55
CA ARG A 134 -5.37 8.74 6.38
C ARG A 134 -6.81 9.21 6.27
N GLU A 135 -7.52 9.19 7.38
CA GLU A 135 -8.92 9.56 7.48
C GLU A 135 -9.11 11.07 7.24
N LEU A 136 -8.24 11.89 7.82
CA LEU A 136 -8.24 13.33 7.60
C LEU A 136 -8.04 13.73 6.13
N ALA A 137 -7.32 12.92 5.35
CA ALA A 137 -7.13 13.19 3.94
C ALA A 137 -8.43 13.15 3.13
N GLN A 138 -9.44 12.44 3.62
CA GLN A 138 -10.75 12.26 2.97
C GLN A 138 -11.81 13.27 3.43
N LEU A 139 -11.48 14.13 4.44
CA LEU A 139 -12.44 15.08 4.98
C LEU A 139 -12.42 16.43 4.26
N PRO A 140 -13.58 17.02 3.98
CA PRO A 140 -13.69 18.31 3.31
C PRO A 140 -13.17 19.47 4.20
N LEU A 141 -13.34 19.36 5.52
CA LEU A 141 -12.97 20.40 6.49
C LEU A 141 -11.51 20.33 6.98
N ARG A 142 -10.66 19.48 6.34
CA ARG A 142 -9.24 19.36 6.72
C ARG A 142 -8.45 20.67 6.72
N TRP A 143 -8.91 21.68 5.98
CA TRP A 143 -8.27 23.00 5.93
C TRP A 143 -8.28 23.70 7.28
N LEU A 144 -9.28 23.44 8.16
CA LEU A 144 -9.34 23.97 9.52
C LEU A 144 -8.10 23.61 10.35
N LEU A 145 -7.47 22.47 10.07
CA LEU A 145 -6.21 22.09 10.73
C LEU A 145 -5.05 23.04 10.45
N LYS A 146 -5.08 23.77 9.32
CA LYS A 146 -4.08 24.81 9.07
C LYS A 146 -4.20 25.92 10.09
N GLY A 147 -5.43 26.37 10.37
CA GLY A 147 -5.69 27.37 11.40
C GLY A 147 -5.24 26.91 12.79
N VAL A 148 -5.55 25.65 13.16
CA VAL A 148 -5.13 25.08 14.44
C VAL A 148 -3.60 25.04 14.57
N ARG A 149 -2.87 24.65 13.52
CA ARG A 149 -1.39 24.65 13.52
C ARG A 149 -0.79 26.03 13.63
N VAL A 150 -1.35 27.00 12.89
CA VAL A 150 -0.94 28.40 12.98
C VAL A 150 -1.17 28.92 14.40
N GLY A 151 -2.34 28.60 14.99
CA GLY A 151 -2.65 28.94 16.39
C GLY A 151 -1.60 28.42 17.37
N GLY A 152 -1.10 27.17 17.16
CA GLY A 152 -0.02 26.63 17.98
C GLY A 152 1.30 27.42 17.86
N GLY A 153 1.67 27.83 16.64
CA GLY A 153 2.83 28.69 16.41
C GLY A 153 2.68 30.07 17.06
N VAL A 154 1.49 30.65 16.96
CA VAL A 154 1.16 31.92 17.61
C VAL A 154 1.25 31.80 19.14
N LEU A 155 0.70 30.74 19.72
CA LEU A 155 0.80 30.51 21.18
C LEU A 155 2.25 30.36 21.64
N LEU A 156 3.10 29.67 20.89
CA LEU A 156 4.53 29.57 21.21
C LEU A 156 5.20 30.94 21.19
N LEU A 157 4.91 31.76 20.19
CA LEU A 157 5.44 33.12 20.12
C LEU A 157 4.97 33.99 21.29
N LEU A 158 3.67 33.95 21.58
CA LEU A 158 3.07 34.72 22.69
C LEU A 158 3.59 34.28 24.06
N ALA A 159 3.98 33.00 24.22
CA ALA A 159 4.57 32.52 25.46
C ALA A 159 5.91 33.18 25.81
N PHE A 160 6.66 33.67 24.83
CA PHE A 160 7.90 34.41 25.06
C PHE A 160 7.72 35.94 25.16
N THR A 161 6.64 36.47 24.60
CA THR A 161 6.47 37.93 24.46
C THR A 161 5.52 38.56 25.46
N LEU A 162 4.56 37.79 26.00
CA LEU A 162 3.54 38.31 26.88
C LEU A 162 3.76 37.89 28.33
N PRO A 163 3.46 38.78 29.33
CA PRO A 163 3.34 38.39 30.72
C PRO A 163 2.18 37.38 30.91
N TYR A 164 2.29 36.49 31.89
CA TYR A 164 1.36 35.38 32.12
C TYR A 164 -0.13 35.79 32.11
N ARG A 165 -0.46 36.86 32.75
CA ARG A 165 -1.84 37.41 32.81
C ARG A 165 -2.44 37.75 31.44
N TRP A 166 -1.61 38.25 30.52
CA TRP A 166 -2.03 38.64 29.16
C TRP A 166 -1.92 37.46 28.18
N PHE A 167 -1.20 36.44 28.53
CA PHE A 167 -1.11 35.21 27.75
C PHE A 167 -2.37 34.33 27.90
N LEU A 168 -3.04 34.36 29.05
CA LEU A 168 -4.21 33.49 29.32
C LEU A 168 -5.40 33.71 28.37
N PRO A 169 -5.85 34.94 28.05
CA PRO A 169 -6.98 35.11 27.12
C PRO A 169 -6.72 34.49 25.72
N PRO A 170 -5.62 34.80 25.00
CA PRO A 170 -5.34 34.14 23.73
C PRO A 170 -5.14 32.63 23.86
N LEU A 171 -4.59 32.13 24.96
CA LEU A 171 -4.51 30.69 25.22
C LEU A 171 -5.90 30.06 25.24
N TRP A 172 -6.84 30.59 26.06
CA TRP A 172 -8.18 30.00 26.16
C TRP A 172 -8.97 30.08 24.85
N THR A 173 -8.85 31.20 24.11
CA THR A 173 -9.53 31.35 22.83
C THR A 173 -8.98 30.40 21.77
N LEU A 174 -7.66 30.31 21.61
CA LEU A 174 -7.03 29.43 20.60
C LEU A 174 -7.13 27.95 20.98
N ALA A 175 -6.97 27.62 22.26
CA ALA A 175 -7.11 26.25 22.72
C ALA A 175 -8.56 25.76 22.63
N GLY A 176 -9.54 26.60 23.00
CA GLY A 176 -10.96 26.29 22.86
C GLY A 176 -11.39 26.13 21.42
N ALA A 177 -10.99 27.05 20.55
CA ALA A 177 -11.24 26.95 19.10
C ALA A 177 -10.57 25.71 18.48
N GLY A 178 -9.31 25.43 18.85
CA GLY A 178 -8.60 24.26 18.41
C GLY A 178 -9.29 22.96 18.85
N MET A 179 -9.70 22.87 20.12
CA MET A 179 -10.43 21.73 20.65
C MET A 179 -11.77 21.52 19.92
N LEU A 180 -12.51 22.59 19.66
CA LEU A 180 -13.77 22.52 18.91
C LEU A 180 -13.53 21.96 17.50
N VAL A 181 -12.50 22.43 16.81
CA VAL A 181 -12.13 21.90 15.49
C VAL A 181 -11.78 20.41 15.56
N LEU A 182 -10.98 19.99 16.54
CA LEU A 182 -10.62 18.57 16.69
C LEU A 182 -11.86 17.70 16.97
N LEU A 183 -12.79 18.18 17.81
CA LEU A 183 -14.06 17.50 18.11
C LEU A 183 -14.95 17.40 16.87
N LEU A 184 -15.09 18.47 16.10
CA LEU A 184 -15.86 18.48 14.85
C LEU A 184 -15.30 17.48 13.84
N LEU A 185 -13.98 17.45 13.64
CA LEU A 185 -13.32 16.51 12.75
C LEU A 185 -13.48 15.07 13.24
N LEU A 186 -13.30 14.84 14.53
CA LEU A 186 -13.48 13.52 15.13
C LEU A 186 -14.94 13.04 15.02
N GLY A 187 -15.90 13.91 15.25
CA GLY A 187 -17.33 13.63 15.08
C GLY A 187 -17.68 13.25 13.64
N GLN A 188 -17.16 13.99 12.65
CA GLN A 188 -17.33 13.65 11.23
C GLN A 188 -16.70 12.29 10.88
N MET A 189 -15.52 12.00 11.44
CA MET A 189 -14.86 10.72 11.23
C MET A 189 -15.64 9.56 11.85
N LEU A 190 -16.13 9.72 13.09
CA LEU A 190 -16.96 8.74 13.78
C LEU A 190 -18.27 8.45 13.03
N TRP A 191 -18.85 9.46 12.41
CA TRP A 191 -20.08 9.28 11.62
C TRP A 191 -19.82 8.52 10.33
N ARG A 192 -18.67 8.76 9.67
CA ARG A 192 -18.34 8.16 8.35
C ARG A 192 -17.70 6.78 8.41
N VAL A 193 -16.76 6.56 9.32
CA VAL A 193 -15.83 5.41 9.25
C VAL A 193 -15.85 4.49 10.47
N ARG A 194 -16.19 4.99 11.66
CA ARG A 194 -16.32 4.24 12.94
C ARG A 194 -15.21 3.21 13.21
N THR A 195 -13.93 3.61 13.21
CA THR A 195 -12.85 2.70 13.61
C THR A 195 -12.75 2.59 15.15
N ARG A 196 -12.28 1.44 15.63
CA ARG A 196 -12.03 1.23 17.08
C ARG A 196 -11.06 2.26 17.64
N THR A 197 -10.03 2.63 16.89
CA THR A 197 -9.08 3.70 17.24
C THR A 197 -9.79 5.03 17.52
N MET A 198 -10.75 5.42 16.68
CA MET A 198 -11.52 6.65 16.85
C MET A 198 -12.38 6.61 18.12
N ILE A 199 -13.00 5.47 18.40
CA ILE A 199 -13.85 5.30 19.60
C ILE A 199 -13.01 5.48 20.88
N TRP A 200 -11.85 4.82 20.97
CA TRP A 200 -10.97 4.95 22.13
C TRP A 200 -10.42 6.37 22.28
N TYR A 201 -10.05 7.02 21.19
CA TYR A 201 -9.56 8.40 21.22
C TYR A 201 -10.66 9.39 21.57
N ALA A 202 -11.88 9.18 21.07
CA ALA A 202 -13.04 9.98 21.43
C ALA A 202 -13.40 9.83 22.91
N ALA A 203 -13.32 8.61 23.45
CA ALA A 203 -13.50 8.36 24.88
C ALA A 203 -12.44 9.10 25.72
N SER A 204 -11.17 9.07 25.32
CA SER A 204 -10.09 9.82 25.95
C SER A 204 -10.38 11.32 25.98
N LEU A 205 -10.77 11.88 24.84
CA LEU A 205 -11.06 13.30 24.71
C LEU A 205 -12.32 13.70 25.50
N SER A 206 -13.33 12.82 25.56
CA SER A 206 -14.56 13.04 26.36
C SER A 206 -14.29 13.11 27.85
N VAL A 207 -13.35 12.29 28.35
CA VAL A 207 -12.94 12.34 29.78
C VAL A 207 -12.28 13.68 30.08
N VAL A 208 -11.39 14.17 29.24
CA VAL A 208 -10.74 15.48 29.41
C VAL A 208 -11.75 16.62 29.34
N LEU A 209 -12.64 16.57 28.35
CA LEU A 209 -13.67 17.59 28.17
C LEU A 209 -14.65 17.63 29.37
N PHE A 210 -15.07 16.48 29.83
CA PHE A 210 -15.94 16.38 31.00
C PHE A 210 -15.28 16.97 32.23
N ALA A 211 -14.00 16.71 32.46
CA ALA A 211 -13.26 17.30 33.61
C ALA A 211 -13.19 18.82 33.50
N ILE A 212 -12.84 19.37 32.33
CA ILE A 212 -12.78 20.83 32.12
C ILE A 212 -14.17 21.47 32.30
N LEU A 213 -15.20 20.87 31.70
CA LEU A 213 -16.57 21.38 31.86
C LEU A 213 -17.04 21.36 33.29
N SER A 214 -16.74 20.29 34.05
CA SER A 214 -17.12 20.17 35.48
C SER A 214 -16.48 21.27 36.33
N GLU A 215 -15.22 21.64 36.07
CA GLU A 215 -14.53 22.73 36.73
C GLU A 215 -15.13 24.10 36.36
N VAL A 216 -15.43 24.33 35.10
CA VAL A 216 -16.04 25.57 34.61
C VAL A 216 -17.45 25.74 35.19
N PHE A 217 -18.27 24.68 35.23
CA PHE A 217 -19.62 24.71 35.84
C PHE A 217 -19.57 24.96 37.32
N ALA A 218 -18.66 24.28 38.05
CA ALA A 218 -18.49 24.49 39.47
C ALA A 218 -18.12 25.96 39.82
N ALA A 219 -17.20 26.53 39.01
CA ALA A 219 -16.80 27.92 39.18
C ALA A 219 -17.92 28.92 38.80
N ALA A 220 -18.71 28.62 37.76
CA ALA A 220 -19.79 29.51 37.29
C ALA A 220 -21.02 29.49 38.25
N LEU A 221 -21.38 28.35 38.84
CA LEU A 221 -22.57 28.17 39.62
C LEU A 221 -22.30 28.26 41.12
N GLY A 222 -21.04 28.35 41.58
CA GLY A 222 -20.66 28.38 42.99
C GLY A 222 -21.06 27.11 43.75
N THR A 223 -21.36 26.02 43.06
CA THR A 223 -21.78 24.75 43.65
C THR A 223 -20.57 23.85 43.92
N PRO A 224 -20.54 23.09 45.02
CA PRO A 224 -19.53 22.05 45.17
C PRO A 224 -19.65 21.05 44.03
N LEU A 225 -18.53 20.69 43.46
CA LEU A 225 -18.43 19.74 42.33
C LEU A 225 -19.30 18.52 42.59
N LEU A 226 -20.13 18.13 41.60
CA LEU A 226 -21.04 16.98 41.62
C LEU A 226 -20.36 15.65 42.04
N PHE A 227 -19.03 15.56 41.97
CA PHE A 227 -18.21 14.40 42.29
C PHE A 227 -17.01 14.70 43.21
N GLY A 228 -17.07 15.70 44.08
CA GLY A 228 -16.01 15.98 45.04
C GLY A 228 -14.67 16.45 44.47
N GLY A 229 -14.69 17.03 43.22
CA GLY A 229 -13.49 17.41 42.49
C GLY A 229 -12.82 16.20 41.83
N LEU A 230 -12.99 16.04 40.51
CA LEU A 230 -12.20 15.04 39.79
C LEU A 230 -10.72 15.40 39.93
N ASN A 231 -9.96 14.51 40.57
CA ASN A 231 -8.53 14.73 40.75
C ASN A 231 -7.88 14.85 39.35
N PRO A 232 -7.24 15.98 38.98
CA PRO A 232 -6.63 16.18 37.66
C PRO A 232 -5.67 15.06 37.24
N VAL A 233 -5.03 14.42 38.23
CA VAL A 233 -4.11 13.32 37.98
C VAL A 233 -4.87 12.05 37.60
N VAL A 234 -6.00 11.74 38.23
CA VAL A 234 -6.85 10.59 37.85
C VAL A 234 -7.43 10.77 36.45
N THR A 235 -7.92 11.96 36.15
CA THR A 235 -8.44 12.31 34.82
C THR A 235 -7.37 12.18 33.77
N SER A 236 -6.18 12.70 34.03
CA SER A 236 -5.02 12.59 33.12
C SER A 236 -4.61 11.12 32.90
N LEU A 237 -4.62 10.30 33.96
CA LEU A 237 -4.33 8.88 33.87
C LEU A 237 -5.37 8.14 33.01
N ALA A 238 -6.67 8.36 33.30
CA ALA A 238 -7.75 7.72 32.55
C ALA A 238 -7.71 8.11 31.06
N ALA A 239 -7.54 9.39 30.75
CA ALA A 239 -7.40 9.88 29.37
C ALA A 239 -6.16 9.27 28.69
N SER A 240 -5.04 9.18 29.39
CA SER A 240 -3.80 8.61 28.88
C SER A 240 -3.93 7.11 28.57
N MET A 241 -4.62 6.36 29.44
CA MET A 241 -4.90 4.93 29.19
C MET A 241 -5.79 4.73 27.95
N LEU A 242 -6.86 5.51 27.82
CA LEU A 242 -7.75 5.44 26.67
C LEU A 242 -7.03 5.81 25.36
N ALA A 243 -6.18 6.84 25.41
CA ALA A 243 -5.34 7.20 24.26
C ALA A 243 -4.31 6.10 23.93
N ALA A 244 -3.75 5.43 24.94
CA ALA A 244 -2.85 4.28 24.72
C ALA A 244 -3.57 3.12 24.03
N PHE A 245 -4.83 2.83 24.40
CA PHE A 245 -5.66 1.84 23.69
C PHE A 245 -5.91 2.24 22.23
N ALA A 246 -6.17 3.53 21.96
CA ALA A 246 -6.34 4.02 20.60
C ALA A 246 -5.07 3.77 19.75
N ILE A 247 -3.90 4.06 20.30
CA ILE A 247 -2.61 3.84 19.60
C ILE A 247 -2.32 2.35 19.42
N ALA A 248 -2.58 1.53 20.44
CA ALA A 248 -2.39 0.08 20.35
C ALA A 248 -3.28 -0.54 19.25
N GLU A 249 -4.53 -0.10 19.16
CA GLU A 249 -5.46 -0.57 18.13
C GLU A 249 -5.04 -0.13 16.72
N GLN A 250 -4.55 1.10 16.57
CA GLN A 250 -4.00 1.59 15.31
C GLN A 250 -2.81 0.75 14.84
N GLN A 251 -1.91 0.45 15.76
CA GLN A 251 -0.73 -0.38 15.49
C GLN A 251 -1.12 -1.80 15.05
N ARG A 252 -2.13 -2.39 15.70
CA ARG A 252 -2.66 -3.69 15.28
C ARG A 252 -3.19 -3.63 13.86
N ALA A 253 -4.00 -2.62 13.55
CA ALA A 253 -4.56 -2.43 12.21
C ALA A 253 -3.46 -2.21 11.15
N ASP A 254 -2.43 -1.42 11.43
CA ASP A 254 -1.34 -1.16 10.50
C ASP A 254 -0.46 -2.41 10.28
N ARG A 255 -0.18 -3.19 11.34
CA ARG A 255 0.55 -4.46 11.23
C ARG A 255 -0.24 -5.50 10.43
N GLN A 256 -1.54 -5.58 10.63
CA GLN A 256 -2.40 -6.49 9.90
C GLN A 256 -2.43 -6.14 8.41
N ARG A 257 -2.61 -4.87 8.07
CA ARG A 257 -2.57 -4.40 6.67
C ARG A 257 -1.23 -4.67 5.99
N ARG A 258 -0.11 -4.50 6.70
CA ARG A 258 1.22 -4.85 6.17
C ARG A 258 1.32 -6.34 5.87
N ARG A 259 0.86 -7.20 6.79
CA ARG A 259 0.85 -8.66 6.61
C ARG A 259 -0.04 -9.08 5.43
N GLU A 260 -1.23 -8.50 5.32
CA GLU A 260 -2.14 -8.74 4.19
C GLU A 260 -1.49 -8.34 2.87
N SER A 261 -0.90 -7.14 2.78
CA SER A 261 -0.19 -6.69 1.59
C SER A 261 1.02 -7.55 1.23
N GLU A 262 1.79 -7.99 2.22
CA GLU A 262 2.92 -8.92 2.01
C GLU A 262 2.43 -10.30 1.55
N SER A 263 1.32 -10.78 2.12
CA SER A 263 0.69 -12.04 1.71
C SER A 263 0.14 -11.96 0.29
N ASP A 264 -0.53 -10.86 -0.07
CA ASP A 264 -1.08 -10.64 -1.41
C ASP A 264 0.04 -10.56 -2.45
N LEU A 265 1.13 -9.86 -2.16
CA LEU A 265 2.31 -9.84 -3.02
C LEU A 265 2.93 -11.23 -3.18
N ARG A 266 3.05 -11.98 -2.09
CA ARG A 266 3.58 -13.35 -2.12
C ARG A 266 2.67 -14.28 -2.91
N ASN A 267 1.35 -14.18 -2.70
CA ASN A 267 0.35 -14.96 -3.42
C ASN A 267 0.35 -14.61 -4.92
N THR A 268 0.38 -13.34 -5.27
CA THR A 268 0.47 -12.89 -6.67
C THR A 268 1.73 -13.43 -7.33
N TYR A 269 2.88 -13.37 -6.63
CA TYR A 269 4.13 -13.93 -7.14
C TYR A 269 4.08 -15.44 -7.30
N ALA A 270 3.40 -16.16 -6.40
CA ALA A 270 3.33 -17.62 -6.41
C ALA A 270 2.27 -18.15 -7.38
N LEU A 271 1.12 -17.49 -7.51
CA LEU A 271 -0.04 -17.98 -8.27
C LEU A 271 -0.08 -17.48 -9.72
N THR A 272 0.73 -16.48 -10.08
CA THR A 272 0.78 -16.03 -11.48
C THR A 272 1.24 -17.19 -12.39
N PRO A 273 0.54 -17.45 -13.50
CA PRO A 273 0.93 -18.50 -14.47
C PRO A 273 2.16 -18.10 -15.28
N ILE A 274 2.65 -16.87 -15.13
CA ILE A 274 3.83 -16.37 -15.81
C ILE A 274 5.06 -16.70 -14.96
N GLY A 275 6.08 -17.29 -15.56
CA GLY A 275 7.36 -17.51 -14.92
C GLY A 275 8.09 -16.20 -14.67
N LEU A 276 8.38 -15.88 -13.41
CA LEU A 276 9.14 -14.70 -13.02
C LEU A 276 10.55 -15.12 -12.60
N PHE A 277 11.55 -14.38 -13.10
CA PHE A 277 12.95 -14.68 -12.81
C PHE A 277 13.78 -13.45 -12.52
N THR A 278 14.84 -13.66 -11.77
CA THR A 278 15.97 -12.74 -11.65
C THR A 278 17.26 -13.51 -11.89
N LEU A 279 18.13 -12.96 -12.74
CA LEU A 279 19.44 -13.55 -13.03
C LEU A 279 20.55 -12.58 -12.60
N ASP A 280 21.66 -13.12 -12.20
CA ASP A 280 22.89 -12.35 -12.02
C ASP A 280 23.49 -11.96 -13.38
N PRO A 281 24.54 -11.10 -13.45
CA PRO A 281 25.17 -10.71 -14.69
C PRO A 281 25.78 -11.87 -15.49
N ALA A 282 26.07 -13.00 -14.84
CA ALA A 282 26.56 -14.21 -15.47
C ALA A 282 25.43 -15.10 -16.04
N GLY A 283 24.17 -14.74 -15.81
CA GLY A 283 22.99 -15.50 -16.26
C GLY A 283 22.55 -16.62 -15.33
N ARG A 284 23.00 -16.65 -14.07
CA ARG A 284 22.57 -17.62 -13.07
C ARG A 284 21.27 -17.15 -12.43
N PHE A 285 20.34 -18.07 -12.20
CA PHE A 285 19.08 -17.76 -11.53
C PHE A 285 19.31 -17.46 -10.03
N THR A 286 18.94 -16.25 -9.62
CA THR A 286 18.96 -15.82 -8.22
C THR A 286 17.56 -15.87 -7.59
N ARG A 287 16.51 -15.65 -8.38
CA ARG A 287 15.11 -15.77 -7.97
C ARG A 287 14.28 -16.39 -9.08
N ALA A 288 13.33 -17.24 -8.67
CA ALA A 288 12.37 -17.91 -9.56
C ALA A 288 11.05 -18.08 -8.81
N ASN A 289 9.91 -17.86 -9.48
CA ASN A 289 8.61 -18.21 -8.91
C ASN A 289 8.24 -19.65 -9.22
N PRO A 290 7.22 -20.23 -8.56
CA PRO A 290 6.78 -21.60 -8.80
C PRO A 290 6.40 -21.89 -10.26
N ALA A 291 5.80 -20.94 -10.96
CA ALA A 291 5.42 -21.10 -12.36
C ALA A 291 6.66 -21.33 -13.26
N LEU A 292 7.73 -20.55 -13.07
CA LEU A 292 8.99 -20.78 -13.81
C LEU A 292 9.57 -22.16 -13.53
N LEU A 293 9.59 -22.56 -12.26
CA LEU A 293 10.12 -23.86 -11.88
C LEU A 293 9.34 -25.01 -12.53
N SER A 294 8.02 -24.89 -12.57
CA SER A 294 7.13 -25.82 -13.26
C SER A 294 7.41 -25.86 -14.77
N MET A 295 7.51 -24.70 -15.42
CA MET A 295 7.81 -24.60 -16.87
C MET A 295 9.15 -25.24 -17.24
N LEU A 296 10.15 -25.12 -16.37
CA LEU A 296 11.48 -25.67 -16.57
C LEU A 296 11.66 -27.07 -15.98
N SER A 297 10.62 -27.62 -15.32
CA SER A 297 10.68 -28.92 -14.61
C SER A 297 11.81 -28.98 -13.58
N LEU A 298 12.06 -27.87 -12.87
CA LEU A 298 13.13 -27.73 -11.88
C LEU A 298 12.58 -27.90 -10.47
N ALA A 299 13.33 -28.58 -9.61
CA ALA A 299 13.04 -28.63 -8.18
C ALA A 299 13.28 -27.25 -7.52
N GLN A 300 12.55 -26.97 -6.42
CA GLN A 300 12.51 -25.67 -5.77
C GLN A 300 13.89 -25.18 -5.29
N ASP A 301 14.83 -26.07 -5.01
CA ASP A 301 16.18 -25.71 -4.54
C ASP A 301 17.24 -25.78 -5.65
N ALA A 302 16.94 -26.39 -6.80
CA ALA A 302 17.91 -26.64 -7.86
C ALA A 302 18.15 -25.44 -8.80
N TYR A 303 17.23 -24.46 -8.85
CA TYR A 303 17.35 -23.34 -9.80
C TYR A 303 18.54 -22.44 -9.51
N ARG A 304 18.97 -22.28 -8.27
CA ARG A 304 20.07 -21.40 -7.87
C ARG A 304 21.43 -21.82 -8.40
N THR A 305 21.57 -23.07 -8.81
CA THR A 305 22.79 -23.59 -9.42
C THR A 305 22.74 -23.60 -10.95
N ARG A 306 21.58 -23.25 -11.53
CA ARG A 306 21.36 -23.29 -12.98
C ARG A 306 21.63 -21.93 -13.64
N TYR A 307 22.09 -22.03 -14.88
CA TYR A 307 22.28 -20.88 -15.75
C TYR A 307 21.21 -20.84 -16.84
N TRP A 308 20.89 -19.64 -17.31
CA TRP A 308 19.98 -19.44 -18.44
C TRP A 308 20.40 -20.22 -19.69
N THR A 309 21.73 -20.23 -19.95
CA THR A 309 22.30 -20.91 -21.09
C THR A 309 22.09 -22.41 -21.07
N GLU A 310 21.99 -23.04 -19.93
CA GLU A 310 21.69 -24.47 -19.77
C GLU A 310 20.23 -24.79 -20.14
N CYS A 311 19.32 -23.87 -19.84
CA CYS A 311 17.89 -24.07 -20.11
C CYS A 311 17.52 -23.69 -21.55
N PHE A 312 18.08 -22.61 -22.09
CA PHE A 312 17.63 -22.03 -23.35
C PHE A 312 18.73 -21.84 -24.40
N GLY A 313 19.98 -22.13 -24.05
CA GLY A 313 21.14 -22.01 -24.93
C GLY A 313 21.76 -20.61 -24.99
N ALA A 314 22.97 -20.54 -25.55
CA ALA A 314 23.76 -19.30 -25.61
C ALA A 314 23.18 -18.23 -26.54
N SER A 315 22.47 -18.64 -27.62
CA SER A 315 21.80 -17.70 -28.53
C SER A 315 20.64 -16.95 -27.84
N ALA A 316 19.83 -17.67 -27.08
CA ALA A 316 18.75 -17.08 -26.31
C ALA A 316 19.27 -16.13 -25.22
N TRP A 317 20.41 -16.46 -24.59
CA TRP A 317 21.08 -15.57 -23.64
C TRP A 317 21.50 -14.23 -24.26
N ARG A 318 22.16 -14.28 -25.44
CA ARG A 318 22.54 -13.05 -26.16
C ARG A 318 21.33 -12.16 -26.47
N ARG A 319 20.25 -12.75 -27.02
CA ARG A 319 19.00 -12.06 -27.33
C ARG A 319 18.36 -11.44 -26.08
N LEU A 320 18.39 -12.13 -24.95
CA LEU A 320 17.88 -11.62 -23.67
C LEU A 320 18.70 -10.41 -23.21
N CYS A 321 20.02 -10.49 -23.27
CA CYS A 321 20.90 -9.37 -22.90
C CYS A 321 20.69 -8.14 -23.78
N GLU A 322 20.51 -8.33 -25.09
CA GLU A 322 20.20 -7.26 -26.04
C GLU A 322 18.85 -6.60 -25.72
N LEU A 323 17.80 -7.41 -25.50
CA LEU A 323 16.48 -6.93 -25.12
C LEU A 323 16.53 -6.11 -23.83
N ALA A 324 17.22 -6.61 -22.81
CA ALA A 324 17.31 -5.95 -21.51
C ALA A 324 18.07 -4.62 -21.56
N ARG A 325 19.08 -4.48 -22.46
CA ARG A 325 19.81 -3.22 -22.69
C ARG A 325 18.98 -2.17 -23.44
N GLN A 326 18.05 -2.61 -24.30
CA GLN A 326 17.13 -1.73 -25.02
C GLN A 326 15.98 -1.20 -24.17
N GLY A 327 16.02 -1.39 -22.87
CA GLY A 327 15.00 -0.89 -21.92
C GLY A 327 13.77 -1.79 -21.77
N GLY A 328 13.80 -3.03 -22.31
CA GLY A 328 12.78 -4.05 -22.06
C GLY A 328 11.40 -3.80 -22.69
N ALA A 329 11.32 -2.89 -23.68
CA ALA A 329 10.04 -2.52 -24.32
C ALA A 329 9.47 -3.60 -25.26
N GLY A 330 10.21 -4.69 -25.51
CA GLY A 330 9.81 -5.78 -26.41
C GLY A 330 9.68 -7.13 -25.70
N ALA A 331 9.34 -8.14 -26.50
CA ALA A 331 9.41 -9.55 -26.09
C ALA A 331 10.19 -10.32 -27.16
N ILE A 332 10.94 -11.32 -26.75
CA ILE A 332 11.60 -12.26 -27.64
C ILE A 332 10.97 -13.64 -27.51
N GLU A 333 10.74 -14.31 -28.62
CA GLU A 333 10.34 -15.71 -28.63
C GLU A 333 11.57 -16.61 -28.64
N ILE A 334 11.62 -17.55 -27.73
CA ILE A 334 12.68 -18.56 -27.62
C ILE A 334 12.09 -19.96 -27.59
N ALA A 335 12.85 -20.91 -28.09
CA ALA A 335 12.48 -22.33 -27.96
C ALA A 335 12.92 -22.86 -26.58
N GLY A 336 12.07 -23.64 -25.97
CA GLY A 336 12.38 -24.32 -24.73
C GLY A 336 13.42 -25.41 -24.84
N PRO A 337 13.86 -25.97 -23.70
CA PRO A 337 14.77 -27.11 -23.69
C PRO A 337 14.13 -28.29 -24.43
N ALA A 338 14.91 -28.93 -25.29
CA ALA A 338 14.46 -30.14 -25.98
C ALA A 338 14.34 -31.28 -24.99
N ALA A 339 13.12 -31.61 -24.58
CA ALA A 339 12.87 -32.85 -23.85
C ALA A 339 12.64 -33.96 -24.85
N ALA A 340 13.32 -35.11 -24.67
CA ALA A 340 13.19 -36.25 -25.56
C ALA A 340 11.71 -36.68 -25.68
N GLY A 341 11.16 -36.58 -26.90
CA GLY A 341 9.81 -37.07 -27.22
C GLY A 341 8.65 -36.09 -27.04
N THR A 342 8.89 -34.82 -26.66
CA THR A 342 7.83 -33.81 -26.55
C THR A 342 7.99 -32.70 -27.57
N ALA A 343 6.87 -32.15 -28.07
CA ALA A 343 6.86 -31.00 -28.97
C ALA A 343 7.68 -29.85 -28.35
N ARG A 344 8.43 -29.15 -29.19
CA ARG A 344 9.33 -28.06 -28.77
C ARG A 344 8.51 -26.89 -28.27
N ARG A 345 8.45 -26.69 -26.94
CA ARG A 345 7.71 -25.58 -26.32
C ARG A 345 8.29 -24.24 -26.76
N ARG A 346 7.43 -23.27 -26.96
CA ARG A 346 7.78 -21.89 -27.29
C ARG A 346 7.48 -20.97 -26.11
N TYR A 347 8.41 -20.07 -25.84
CA TYR A 347 8.29 -19.13 -24.74
C TYR A 347 8.47 -17.70 -25.24
N SER A 348 7.60 -16.81 -24.77
CA SER A 348 7.76 -15.35 -24.91
C SER A 348 8.44 -14.82 -23.66
N VAL A 349 9.56 -14.10 -23.82
CA VAL A 349 10.39 -13.60 -22.73
C VAL A 349 10.48 -12.08 -22.82
N ARG A 350 10.26 -11.44 -21.68
CA ARG A 350 10.52 -10.01 -21.45
C ARG A 350 11.57 -9.88 -20.37
N ALA A 351 12.52 -8.98 -20.55
CA ALA A 351 13.57 -8.76 -19.57
C ALA A 351 14.05 -7.33 -19.55
N SER A 352 14.45 -6.85 -18.38
CA SER A 352 15.11 -5.57 -18.17
C SER A 352 16.33 -5.74 -17.29
N PHE A 353 17.31 -4.86 -17.41
CA PHE A 353 18.49 -4.84 -16.55
C PHE A 353 18.39 -3.68 -15.57
N SER A 354 18.31 -3.98 -14.26
CA SER A 354 18.18 -2.99 -13.20
C SER A 354 18.87 -3.48 -11.94
N GLY A 355 19.52 -2.57 -11.21
CA GLY A 355 20.18 -2.91 -9.95
C GLY A 355 21.28 -3.97 -10.06
N GLY A 356 21.94 -4.10 -11.21
CA GLY A 356 23.00 -5.09 -11.43
C GLY A 356 22.50 -6.52 -11.71
N ALA A 357 21.20 -6.68 -11.99
CA ALA A 357 20.59 -7.98 -12.28
C ALA A 357 19.62 -7.90 -13.48
N TYR A 358 19.44 -9.01 -14.18
CA TYR A 358 18.40 -9.16 -15.18
C TYR A 358 17.12 -9.62 -14.50
N GLN A 359 16.04 -8.89 -14.70
CA GLN A 359 14.71 -9.23 -14.19
C GLN A 359 13.76 -9.39 -15.35
N GLY A 360 12.93 -10.43 -15.31
CA GLY A 360 12.03 -10.67 -16.42
C GLY A 360 10.92 -11.65 -16.14
N SER A 361 10.10 -11.80 -17.18
CA SER A 361 9.00 -12.75 -17.21
C SER A 361 9.12 -13.67 -18.43
N ILE A 362 8.65 -14.88 -18.28
CA ILE A 362 8.57 -15.90 -19.33
C ILE A 362 7.17 -16.50 -19.34
N GLU A 363 6.58 -16.59 -20.51
CA GLU A 363 5.24 -17.13 -20.73
C GLU A 363 5.31 -18.21 -21.78
N GLU A 364 4.67 -19.36 -21.57
CA GLU A 364 4.56 -20.40 -22.56
C GLU A 364 3.50 -19.99 -23.59
N VAL A 365 3.91 -19.90 -24.85
CA VAL A 365 3.06 -19.44 -25.98
C VAL A 365 2.91 -20.50 -27.06
N THR A 366 3.20 -21.76 -26.74
CA THR A 366 3.20 -22.88 -27.71
C THR A 366 1.87 -23.00 -28.43
N GLU A 367 0.76 -23.15 -27.69
CA GLU A 367 -0.58 -23.30 -28.26
C GLU A 367 -0.99 -22.08 -29.08
N ARG A 368 -0.67 -20.88 -28.61
CA ARG A 368 -0.98 -19.64 -29.33
C ARG A 368 -0.19 -19.51 -30.63
N ALA A 369 1.10 -19.89 -30.62
CA ALA A 369 1.96 -19.85 -31.80
C ALA A 369 1.49 -20.86 -32.84
N GLU A 370 1.19 -22.11 -32.41
CA GLU A 370 0.65 -23.14 -33.29
C GLU A 370 -0.72 -22.77 -33.87
N ALA A 371 -1.60 -22.18 -33.05
CA ALA A 371 -2.90 -21.70 -33.53
C ALA A 371 -2.76 -20.61 -34.58
N LEU A 372 -1.82 -19.67 -34.39
CA LEU A 372 -1.55 -18.61 -35.37
C LEU A 372 -0.96 -19.19 -36.65
N GLU A 373 -0.02 -20.12 -36.57
CA GLU A 373 0.54 -20.81 -37.74
C GLU A 373 -0.53 -21.57 -38.51
N ARG A 374 -1.43 -22.27 -37.79
CA ARG A 374 -2.55 -22.97 -38.39
C ARG A 374 -3.54 -22.02 -39.05
N LEU A 375 -3.83 -20.88 -38.43
CA LEU A 375 -4.68 -19.83 -39.03
C LEU A 375 -4.05 -19.25 -40.29
N HIS A 376 -2.73 -18.99 -40.27
CA HIS A 376 -1.99 -18.54 -41.46
C HIS A 376 -2.01 -19.60 -42.58
N PHE A 377 -1.81 -20.88 -42.22
CA PHE A 377 -1.90 -21.96 -43.19
C PHE A 377 -3.29 -22.03 -43.82
N LEU A 378 -4.36 -22.03 -43.01
CA LEU A 378 -5.74 -22.06 -43.50
C LEU A 378 -6.14 -20.82 -44.33
N ALA A 379 -5.52 -19.68 -44.03
CA ALA A 379 -5.77 -18.45 -44.79
C ALA A 379 -5.25 -18.53 -46.24
N ASP A 380 -4.18 -19.33 -46.49
CA ASP A 380 -3.49 -19.40 -47.78
C ASP A 380 -3.59 -20.77 -48.44
N HIS A 381 -4.09 -21.82 -47.74
CA HIS A 381 -4.17 -23.17 -48.29
C HIS A 381 -5.61 -23.68 -48.29
N ASP A 382 -5.90 -24.57 -49.22
CA ASP A 382 -7.14 -25.32 -49.33
C ASP A 382 -7.17 -26.43 -48.25
N SER A 383 -8.25 -26.47 -47.45
CA SER A 383 -8.35 -27.37 -46.32
C SER A 383 -8.45 -28.86 -46.66
N LEU A 384 -8.89 -29.20 -47.88
CA LEU A 384 -9.03 -30.56 -48.37
C LEU A 384 -7.68 -31.08 -48.92
N THR A 385 -7.11 -30.35 -49.84
CA THR A 385 -5.98 -30.81 -50.64
C THR A 385 -4.63 -30.37 -50.11
N GLY A 386 -4.56 -29.35 -49.24
CA GLY A 386 -3.31 -28.74 -48.77
C GLY A 386 -2.60 -27.86 -49.83
N ALA A 387 -3.10 -27.77 -51.05
CA ALA A 387 -2.61 -26.80 -52.03
C ALA A 387 -2.87 -25.36 -51.61
N LEU A 388 -2.25 -24.38 -52.24
CA LEU A 388 -2.64 -22.98 -52.01
C LEU A 388 -4.15 -22.82 -52.35
N ASN A 389 -4.88 -22.09 -51.55
CA ASN A 389 -6.24 -21.69 -51.90
C ASN A 389 -6.19 -20.50 -52.91
N ARG A 390 -7.35 -20.06 -53.37
CA ARG A 390 -7.46 -18.93 -54.31
C ARG A 390 -6.63 -17.71 -53.85
N ARG A 391 -6.76 -17.34 -52.57
CA ARG A 391 -6.02 -16.22 -52.02
C ARG A 391 -4.51 -16.45 -51.98
N GLY A 392 -4.07 -17.66 -51.59
CA GLY A 392 -2.68 -18.04 -51.53
C GLY A 392 -1.99 -17.98 -52.91
N ILE A 393 -2.65 -18.51 -53.94
CA ILE A 393 -2.09 -18.49 -55.32
C ILE A 393 -2.09 -17.09 -55.93
N GLU A 394 -3.17 -16.30 -55.68
CA GLU A 394 -3.21 -14.88 -56.10
C GLU A 394 -2.08 -14.08 -55.45
N ARG A 395 -1.79 -14.29 -54.18
CA ARG A 395 -0.68 -13.64 -53.48
C ARG A 395 0.67 -14.06 -54.05
N ARG A 396 0.83 -15.36 -54.37
CA ARG A 396 2.06 -15.86 -54.98
C ARG A 396 2.28 -15.23 -56.38
N LEU A 397 1.23 -15.12 -57.15
CA LEU A 397 1.26 -14.49 -58.49
C LEU A 397 1.57 -12.99 -58.39
N ALA A 398 0.91 -12.28 -57.47
CA ALA A 398 1.16 -10.86 -57.22
C ALA A 398 2.63 -10.59 -56.81
N SER A 399 3.22 -11.47 -56.02
CA SER A 399 4.64 -11.39 -55.65
C SER A 399 5.57 -11.51 -56.84
N LEU A 400 5.28 -12.42 -57.76
CA LEU A 400 6.07 -12.58 -59.02
C LEU A 400 5.95 -11.35 -59.93
N ILE A 401 4.74 -10.83 -60.09
CA ILE A 401 4.50 -9.61 -60.87
C ILE A 401 5.24 -8.41 -60.23
N GLY A 402 5.18 -8.28 -58.90
CA GLY A 402 5.86 -7.20 -58.21
C GLY A 402 7.37 -7.21 -58.33
N THR A 403 7.98 -8.38 -58.42
CA THR A 403 9.44 -8.55 -58.67
C THR A 403 9.85 -8.43 -60.12
N ARG A 404 8.89 -8.26 -61.04
CA ARG A 404 9.11 -8.29 -62.50
C ARG A 404 9.83 -9.54 -62.97
N ALA A 405 9.73 -10.64 -62.25
CA ALA A 405 10.26 -11.92 -62.64
C ALA A 405 9.49 -12.47 -63.83
N ARG A 406 10.18 -13.10 -64.73
CA ARG A 406 9.53 -13.89 -65.82
C ARG A 406 8.96 -15.15 -65.26
N GLY A 407 7.86 -15.65 -65.75
CA GLY A 407 7.24 -16.89 -65.33
C GLY A 407 6.00 -17.21 -66.13
N SER A 408 5.52 -18.42 -66.01
CA SER A 408 4.35 -18.94 -66.72
C SER A 408 3.24 -19.30 -65.68
N VAL A 409 2.00 -19.30 -66.17
CA VAL A 409 0.82 -19.72 -65.41
C VAL A 409 0.06 -20.72 -66.26
N ALA A 410 -0.33 -21.84 -65.67
CA ALA A 410 -1.20 -22.81 -66.28
C ALA A 410 -2.51 -22.92 -65.50
N TYR A 411 -3.63 -22.98 -66.14
CA TYR A 411 -4.93 -23.28 -65.64
C TYR A 411 -5.22 -24.74 -65.94
N VAL A 412 -5.61 -25.51 -64.91
CA VAL A 412 -5.85 -26.93 -64.96
C VAL A 412 -7.27 -27.22 -64.49
N ASP A 413 -8.05 -27.91 -65.30
CA ASP A 413 -9.40 -28.33 -65.03
C ASP A 413 -9.53 -29.84 -65.18
N LEU A 414 -10.29 -30.49 -64.30
CA LEU A 414 -10.45 -31.94 -64.28
C LEU A 414 -11.72 -32.37 -64.99
N GLU A 415 -11.61 -32.83 -66.23
CA GLU A 415 -12.74 -33.41 -66.96
C GLU A 415 -12.63 -34.96 -66.99
N PRO A 416 -13.65 -35.74 -66.62
CA PRO A 416 -15.00 -35.38 -66.13
C PRO A 416 -15.15 -35.60 -64.61
N PHE A 417 -14.66 -34.69 -63.76
CA PHE A 417 -14.69 -34.83 -62.31
C PHE A 417 -16.09 -35.03 -61.71
N LYS A 418 -17.10 -34.39 -62.34
CA LYS A 418 -18.50 -34.55 -61.92
C LYS A 418 -18.94 -36.01 -62.03
N VAL A 419 -18.53 -36.73 -63.09
CA VAL A 419 -18.89 -38.15 -63.28
C VAL A 419 -18.31 -39.02 -62.17
N ILE A 420 -17.11 -38.70 -61.70
CA ILE A 420 -16.47 -39.41 -60.56
C ILE A 420 -17.35 -39.23 -59.29
N ASN A 421 -17.77 -37.98 -59.03
CA ASN A 421 -18.63 -37.70 -57.90
C ASN A 421 -19.99 -38.38 -58.00
N ASP A 422 -20.60 -38.34 -59.18
CA ASP A 422 -21.94 -38.93 -59.41
C ASP A 422 -21.92 -40.48 -59.34
N MET A 423 -20.82 -41.12 -59.76
CA MET A 423 -20.66 -42.59 -59.75
C MET A 423 -20.17 -43.15 -58.41
N PHE A 424 -19.23 -42.49 -57.73
CA PHE A 424 -18.50 -43.01 -56.61
C PHE A 424 -18.71 -42.21 -55.31
N GLY A 425 -19.44 -41.09 -55.37
CA GLY A 425 -19.73 -40.21 -54.22
C GLY A 425 -18.63 -39.19 -54.00
N HIS A 426 -18.99 -38.12 -53.23
CA HIS A 426 -18.08 -36.99 -52.97
C HIS A 426 -16.83 -37.39 -52.19
N ALA A 427 -16.85 -38.42 -51.35
CA ALA A 427 -15.66 -38.88 -50.63
C ALA A 427 -14.59 -39.46 -51.60
N ALA A 428 -15.03 -40.16 -52.67
CA ALA A 428 -14.12 -40.64 -53.72
C ALA A 428 -13.54 -39.47 -54.54
N GLY A 429 -14.36 -38.45 -54.84
CA GLY A 429 -13.89 -37.24 -55.52
C GLY A 429 -12.90 -36.44 -54.68
N ASP A 430 -13.13 -36.33 -53.35
CA ASP A 430 -12.20 -35.68 -52.44
C ASP A 430 -10.83 -36.41 -52.41
N GLU A 431 -10.82 -37.74 -52.41
CA GLU A 431 -9.60 -38.54 -52.46
C GLU A 431 -8.84 -38.33 -53.80
N VAL A 432 -9.57 -38.28 -54.92
CA VAL A 432 -8.99 -37.99 -56.24
C VAL A 432 -8.33 -36.62 -56.27
N LEU A 433 -8.97 -35.58 -55.69
CA LEU A 433 -8.37 -34.25 -55.61
C LEU A 433 -7.11 -34.22 -54.76
N CYS A 434 -7.10 -34.94 -53.63
CA CYS A 434 -5.92 -35.05 -52.76
C CYS A 434 -4.76 -35.77 -53.48
N GLN A 435 -5.05 -36.88 -54.15
CA GLN A 435 -4.06 -37.63 -54.91
C GLN A 435 -3.50 -36.83 -56.09
N LEU A 436 -4.37 -36.10 -56.79
CA LEU A 436 -3.95 -35.22 -57.88
C LEU A 436 -2.96 -34.16 -57.40
N VAL A 437 -3.31 -33.45 -56.32
CA VAL A 437 -2.41 -32.42 -55.76
C VAL A 437 -1.09 -33.03 -55.29
N ALA A 438 -1.10 -34.21 -54.66
CA ALA A 438 0.12 -34.90 -54.28
C ALA A 438 1.02 -35.22 -55.50
N ARG A 439 0.41 -35.74 -56.58
CA ARG A 439 1.10 -36.04 -57.82
C ARG A 439 1.64 -34.75 -58.49
N MET A 440 0.80 -33.72 -58.63
CA MET A 440 1.19 -32.44 -59.18
C MET A 440 2.34 -31.81 -58.37
N THR A 441 2.27 -31.85 -57.04
CA THR A 441 3.35 -31.36 -56.16
C THR A 441 4.64 -32.11 -56.40
N GLY A 442 4.60 -33.43 -56.55
CA GLY A 442 5.76 -34.26 -56.81
C GLY A 442 6.44 -33.93 -58.17
N CYS A 443 5.65 -33.59 -59.18
CA CYS A 443 6.16 -33.26 -60.52
C CYS A 443 6.66 -31.79 -60.59
N LEU A 444 5.98 -30.86 -59.89
CA LEU A 444 6.24 -29.44 -60.02
C LEU A 444 7.21 -28.87 -58.98
N ALA A 445 7.40 -29.52 -57.84
CA ALA A 445 8.34 -29.04 -56.82
C ALA A 445 9.80 -29.31 -57.24
N PRO A 446 10.74 -28.38 -57.01
CA PRO A 446 10.57 -27.04 -56.41
C PRO A 446 10.25 -25.93 -57.44
N ARG A 447 9.93 -26.25 -58.69
CA ARG A 447 9.83 -25.32 -59.82
C ARG A 447 8.53 -24.55 -59.94
N GLY A 448 7.44 -25.02 -59.27
CA GLY A 448 6.13 -24.40 -59.37
C GLY A 448 5.35 -24.41 -58.07
N ALA A 449 4.30 -23.60 -57.97
CA ALA A 449 3.33 -23.61 -56.92
C ALA A 449 1.93 -23.96 -57.46
N ILE A 450 1.17 -24.74 -56.72
CA ILE A 450 -0.18 -25.19 -57.08
C ILE A 450 -1.20 -24.56 -56.19
N GLY A 451 -2.25 -24.00 -56.77
CA GLY A 451 -3.42 -23.49 -56.07
C GLY A 451 -4.71 -24.10 -56.57
N ARG A 452 -5.62 -24.47 -55.66
CA ARG A 452 -7.01 -24.83 -55.94
C ARG A 452 -7.89 -23.61 -55.82
N ILE A 453 -8.52 -23.19 -56.89
CA ILE A 453 -9.32 -21.97 -56.94
C ILE A 453 -10.81 -22.23 -56.78
N GLY A 454 -11.27 -23.45 -56.97
CA GLY A 454 -12.66 -23.89 -56.77
C GLY A 454 -12.86 -25.31 -57.30
N GLY A 455 -13.76 -26.08 -56.71
CA GLY A 455 -14.16 -27.39 -57.21
C GLY A 455 -13.00 -28.30 -57.69
N ASP A 456 -12.96 -28.46 -58.99
CA ASP A 456 -11.98 -29.23 -59.78
C ASP A 456 -10.95 -28.35 -60.54
N GLU A 457 -10.94 -27.05 -60.27
CA GLU A 457 -10.10 -26.05 -60.95
C GLU A 457 -8.83 -25.76 -60.14
N PHE A 458 -7.70 -25.83 -60.82
CA PHE A 458 -6.35 -25.58 -60.29
C PHE A 458 -5.59 -24.55 -61.11
N VAL A 459 -4.72 -23.81 -60.46
CA VAL A 459 -3.77 -22.91 -61.10
C VAL A 459 -2.35 -23.28 -60.68
N CYS A 460 -1.49 -23.47 -61.65
CA CYS A 460 -0.06 -23.68 -61.43
C CYS A 460 0.70 -22.39 -61.82
N VAL A 461 1.62 -21.97 -60.97
CA VAL A 461 2.46 -20.77 -61.17
C VAL A 461 3.92 -21.21 -61.19
N PHE A 462 4.60 -20.91 -62.26
CA PHE A 462 5.99 -21.30 -62.55
C PHE A 462 6.90 -20.08 -62.58
N PRO A 463 7.64 -19.79 -61.51
CA PRO A 463 8.63 -18.72 -61.51
C PRO A 463 9.82 -19.07 -62.41
N GLU A 464 10.31 -18.11 -63.19
CA GLU A 464 11.52 -18.21 -64.06
C GLU A 464 11.48 -19.33 -65.05
N ILE A 465 10.30 -19.88 -65.37
CA ILE A 465 10.09 -20.91 -66.41
C ILE A 465 9.31 -20.29 -67.59
N ASP A 466 9.76 -20.56 -68.82
CA ASP A 466 9.05 -20.09 -69.98
C ASP A 466 7.81 -20.94 -70.30
N VAL A 467 7.06 -20.52 -71.34
CA VAL A 467 5.78 -21.16 -71.68
C VAL A 467 5.97 -22.55 -72.22
N ASP A 468 7.05 -22.81 -73.04
CA ASP A 468 7.30 -24.10 -73.63
C ASP A 468 7.73 -25.14 -72.58
N GLU A 469 8.60 -24.75 -71.69
CA GLU A 469 8.99 -25.61 -70.53
C GLU A 469 7.82 -25.85 -69.57
N ALA A 470 7.00 -24.86 -69.30
CA ALA A 470 5.80 -25.00 -68.49
C ALA A 470 4.76 -25.94 -69.14
N ALA A 471 4.59 -25.86 -70.48
CA ALA A 471 3.71 -26.74 -71.23
C ALA A 471 4.18 -28.21 -71.18
N ALA A 472 5.48 -28.45 -71.31
CA ALA A 472 6.04 -29.79 -71.18
C ALA A 472 5.84 -30.39 -69.79
N LEU A 473 5.95 -29.56 -68.70
CA LEU A 473 5.65 -29.99 -67.34
C LEU A 473 4.16 -30.30 -67.17
N CYS A 474 3.25 -29.54 -67.74
CA CYS A 474 1.83 -29.80 -67.70
C CYS A 474 1.42 -31.05 -68.51
N GLU A 475 2.06 -31.37 -69.63
CA GLU A 475 1.87 -32.63 -70.39
C GLU A 475 2.24 -33.85 -69.54
N GLN A 476 3.34 -33.78 -68.76
CA GLN A 476 3.71 -34.83 -67.80
C GLN A 476 2.71 -35.04 -66.67
N LEU A 477 1.90 -34.04 -66.39
CA LEU A 477 0.85 -34.15 -65.43
C LEU A 477 -0.41 -34.83 -65.96
N ALA A 478 -0.66 -34.74 -67.25
CA ALA A 478 -1.81 -35.34 -67.94
C ALA A 478 -1.63 -36.83 -68.22
N GLU A 479 -0.40 -37.34 -68.22
CA GLU A 479 -0.07 -38.77 -68.34
C GLU A 479 -0.19 -39.44 -66.93
#